data_564dacb9783adfb18898e2d217c1e8a9
#
_entry.id   564dacb9783adfb18898e2d217c1e8a9
#
_cell.length_a   1.000
_cell.length_b   1.000
_cell.length_c   1.000
_cell.angle_alpha   90.00
_cell.angle_beta   90.00
_cell.angle_gamma   90.00
#
_symmetry.space_group_name_H-M   'P 1'
#
loop_
_entity.id
_entity.type
_entity.pdbx_description
1 polymer ?
#
loop_
_entity_poly.entity_id
_entity_poly.type
_entity_poly.pdbx_seq_one_letter_code
_entity_poly.pdbx_strand_id
1 'polypeptide(L)'
;MEINADYVIRRTILFDNKCGFVLGENPKAPNPYVTWQFNEQDGHRDYFWGHYHNEPDMAERDLHNRAEDYQRRYHVQEVEQAPDKETYKYY
;
A
#
# COMPACT_ATOMS: atom_id res chain seq x y z
N MET A 1 11.99 -6.97 -0.70
CA MET A 1 11.56 -5.64 -0.22
C MET A 1 11.23 -4.78 -1.42
N GLU A 2 10.02 -4.25 -1.45
CA GLU A 2 9.60 -3.41 -2.57
C GLU A 2 9.90 -1.94 -2.28
N ILE A 3 10.43 -1.24 -3.29
CA ILE A 3 10.77 0.18 -3.19
C ILE A 3 10.16 0.90 -4.38
N ASN A 4 9.52 2.04 -4.12
CA ASN A 4 9.01 2.91 -5.18
C ASN A 4 9.38 4.35 -4.85
N ALA A 5 9.98 5.06 -5.81
CA ALA A 5 10.41 6.46 -5.64
C ALA A 5 11.19 6.69 -4.35
N ASP A 6 12.07 5.74 -4.01
CA ASP A 6 12.92 5.74 -2.81
C ASP A 6 12.16 5.50 -1.49
N TYR A 7 10.88 5.18 -1.55
CA TYR A 7 10.12 4.79 -0.36
C TYR A 7 10.01 3.28 -0.31
N VAL A 8 10.25 2.72 0.87
CA VAL A 8 10.08 1.29 1.11
C VAL A 8 8.59 1.03 1.37
N ILE A 9 8.02 0.08 0.64
CA ILE A 9 6.60 -0.26 0.84
C ILE A 9 6.46 -1.08 2.12
N ARG A 10 5.71 -0.54 3.08
CA ARG A 10 5.52 -1.15 4.40
C ARG A 10 4.20 -1.88 4.54
N ARG A 11 3.15 -1.37 3.91
CA ARG A 11 1.81 -1.93 4.01
C ARG A 11 1.20 -2.00 2.62
N THR A 12 0.46 -3.06 2.35
CA THR A 12 -0.22 -3.22 1.07
C THR A 12 -1.63 -3.75 1.32
N ILE A 13 -2.61 -3.11 0.70
CA ILE A 13 -3.99 -3.58 0.66
C ILE A 13 -4.30 -3.86 -0.80
N LEU A 14 -4.54 -5.11 -1.15
CA LEU A 14 -4.83 -5.53 -2.52
C LEU A 14 -6.27 -6.01 -2.61
N PHE A 15 -6.97 -5.55 -3.63
CA PHE A 15 -8.35 -5.96 -3.89
C PHE A 15 -8.41 -6.98 -5.03
N ASP A 16 -9.54 -7.65 -5.13
CA ASP A 16 -9.74 -8.74 -6.11
C ASP A 16 -9.83 -8.25 -7.55
N ASN A 17 -9.91 -6.95 -7.78
CA ASN A 17 -9.84 -6.37 -9.12
C ASN A 17 -8.42 -5.93 -9.49
N LYS A 18 -7.42 -6.34 -8.72
CA LYS A 18 -5.99 -6.04 -8.93
C LYS A 18 -5.61 -4.60 -8.73
N CYS A 19 -6.45 -3.83 -8.09
CA CYS A 19 -6.14 -2.48 -7.63
C CYS A 19 -5.91 -2.53 -6.13
N GLY A 20 -5.27 -1.50 -5.59
CA GLY A 20 -5.05 -1.44 -4.16
C GLY A 20 -4.37 -0.17 -3.71
N PHE A 21 -3.92 -0.20 -2.46
CA PHE A 21 -3.25 0.94 -1.84
C PHE A 21 -2.05 0.46 -1.04
N VAL A 22 -1.01 1.29 -1.01
CA VAL A 22 0.18 0.99 -0.22
C VAL A 22 0.53 2.18 0.66
N LEU A 23 1.30 1.89 1.71
CA LEU A 23 1.95 2.90 2.52
C LEU A 23 3.45 2.69 2.40
N GLY A 24 4.16 3.75 2.03
CA GLY A 24 5.60 3.75 1.91
C GLY A 24 6.26 4.63 2.95
N GLU A 25 7.52 4.32 3.25
CA GLU A 25 8.30 5.07 4.23
C GLU A 25 9.69 5.36 3.69
N ASN A 26 10.11 6.63 3.84
CA ASN A 26 11.49 7.06 3.61
C ASN A 26 11.86 8.08 4.68
N PRO A 27 12.60 7.66 5.73
CA PRO A 27 12.92 8.56 6.84
C PRO A 27 13.74 9.79 6.42
N LYS A 28 14.39 9.74 5.28
CA LYS A 28 15.23 10.84 4.78
C LYS A 28 14.47 11.83 3.92
N ALA A 29 13.22 11.53 3.56
CA ALA A 29 12.43 12.41 2.72
C ALA A 29 11.82 13.54 3.56
N PRO A 30 11.52 14.71 2.95
CA PRO A 30 10.83 15.79 3.65
C PRO A 30 9.49 15.35 4.23
N ASN A 31 8.77 14.49 3.51
CA ASN A 31 7.56 13.84 4.02
C ASN A 31 7.85 12.34 4.09
N PRO A 32 8.15 11.81 5.29
CA PRO A 32 8.65 10.43 5.41
C PRO A 32 7.65 9.35 5.03
N TYR A 33 6.36 9.66 4.95
CA TYR A 33 5.33 8.68 4.66
C TYR A 33 4.51 9.08 3.46
N VAL A 34 4.08 8.08 2.70
CA VAL A 34 3.25 8.31 1.53
C VAL A 34 2.26 7.15 1.39
N THR A 35 1.04 7.46 0.93
CA THR A 35 0.13 6.42 0.47
C THR A 35 -0.06 6.60 -1.02
N TRP A 36 -0.03 5.48 -1.76
CA TRP A 36 -0.32 5.48 -3.20
C TRP A 36 -1.44 4.51 -3.49
N GLN A 37 -2.18 4.81 -4.53
CA GLN A 37 -3.02 3.82 -5.18
C GLN A 37 -2.19 3.10 -6.22
N PHE A 38 -2.53 1.85 -6.53
CA PHE A 38 -1.82 1.12 -7.58
C PHE A 38 -2.76 0.23 -8.38
N ASN A 39 -2.33 -0.10 -9.58
CA ASN A 39 -2.89 -1.15 -10.41
C ASN A 39 -1.82 -2.22 -10.57
N GLU A 40 -2.22 -3.48 -10.51
CA GLU A 40 -1.30 -4.59 -10.72
C GLU A 40 -1.63 -5.29 -12.03
N GLN A 41 -0.61 -5.52 -12.85
CA GLN A 41 -0.79 -6.18 -14.13
C GLN A 41 0.47 -6.97 -14.46
N ASP A 42 0.30 -8.26 -14.72
CA ASP A 42 1.42 -9.16 -15.06
C ASP A 42 2.52 -9.14 -14.01
N GLY A 43 2.15 -9.07 -12.74
CA GLY A 43 3.10 -9.03 -11.64
C GLY A 43 3.79 -7.69 -11.45
N HIS A 44 3.32 -6.68 -12.15
CA HIS A 44 3.90 -5.34 -12.10
C HIS A 44 2.89 -4.35 -11.53
N ARG A 45 3.34 -3.45 -10.65
CA ARG A 45 2.49 -2.44 -10.02
C ARG A 45 2.83 -1.06 -10.51
N ASP A 46 1.80 -0.32 -10.93
CA ASP A 46 1.93 1.09 -11.26
C ASP A 46 1.32 1.90 -10.12
N TYR A 47 2.11 2.77 -9.51
CA TYR A 47 1.69 3.59 -8.38
C TYR A 47 1.32 4.99 -8.85
N PHE A 48 0.26 5.54 -8.26
CA PHE A 48 -0.21 6.89 -8.62
C PHE A 48 -0.99 7.52 -7.47
N TRP A 49 -1.29 8.81 -7.62
CA TRP A 49 -2.07 9.61 -6.67
C TRP A 49 -1.52 9.52 -5.25
N GLY A 50 -0.27 9.96 -5.09
CA GLY A 50 0.39 9.94 -3.78
C GLY A 50 -0.15 11.00 -2.84
N HIS A 51 -0.38 10.58 -1.59
CA HIS A 51 -0.67 11.49 -0.49
C HIS A 51 0.50 11.44 0.47
N TYR A 52 1.16 12.56 0.70
CA TYR A 52 2.38 12.62 1.49
C TYR A 52 2.07 13.12 2.90
N HIS A 53 2.71 12.49 3.89
CA HIS A 53 2.42 12.75 5.30
C HIS A 53 3.70 12.84 6.10
N ASN A 54 3.67 13.65 7.17
CA ASN A 54 4.78 13.79 8.10
C ASN A 54 4.72 12.81 9.26
N GLU A 55 3.52 12.31 9.57
CA GLU A 55 3.29 11.47 10.74
C GLU A 55 2.79 10.09 10.33
N PRO A 56 3.29 9.01 10.97
CA PRO A 56 2.87 7.66 10.61
C PRO A 56 1.38 7.41 10.87
N ASP A 57 0.83 7.97 11.96
CA ASP A 57 -0.57 7.78 12.30
C ASP A 57 -1.49 8.36 11.24
N MET A 58 -1.13 9.51 10.70
CA MET A 58 -1.93 10.14 9.65
C MET A 58 -1.87 9.35 8.36
N ALA A 59 -0.69 8.81 8.04
CA ALA A 59 -0.53 7.98 6.86
C ALA A 59 -1.32 6.68 6.97
N GLU A 60 -1.29 6.03 8.13
CA GLU A 60 -2.09 4.83 8.37
C GLU A 60 -3.57 5.10 8.24
N ARG A 61 -4.04 6.20 8.80
CA ARG A 61 -5.44 6.59 8.71
C ARG A 61 -5.84 6.84 7.26
N ASP A 62 -4.98 7.54 6.52
CA ASP A 62 -5.23 7.83 5.11
C ASP A 62 -5.30 6.53 4.30
N LEU A 63 -4.40 5.58 4.57
CA LEU A 63 -4.40 4.29 3.90
C LEU A 63 -5.74 3.58 4.08
N HIS A 64 -6.21 3.49 5.32
CA HIS A 64 -7.48 2.81 5.62
C HIS A 64 -8.68 3.54 5.04
N ASN A 65 -8.68 4.87 5.11
CA ASN A 65 -9.78 5.68 4.56
C ASN A 65 -9.86 5.51 3.05
N ARG A 66 -8.73 5.53 2.37
CA ARG A 66 -8.70 5.36 0.91
C ARG A 66 -9.18 3.97 0.53
N ALA A 67 -8.73 2.94 1.25
CA ALA A 67 -9.12 1.56 0.98
C ALA A 67 -10.61 1.34 1.22
N GLU A 68 -11.15 1.85 2.33
CA GLU A 68 -12.57 1.74 2.64
C GLU A 68 -13.44 2.44 1.61
N ASP A 69 -13.05 3.65 1.22
CA ASP A 69 -13.80 4.41 0.24
C ASP A 69 -13.83 3.71 -1.11
N TYR A 70 -12.69 3.18 -1.52
CA TYR A 70 -12.58 2.44 -2.78
C TYR A 70 -13.44 1.18 -2.75
N GLN A 71 -13.37 0.43 -1.65
CA GLN A 71 -14.11 -0.82 -1.49
C GLN A 71 -15.62 -0.56 -1.52
N ARG A 72 -16.06 0.51 -0.87
CA ARG A 72 -17.47 0.89 -0.85
C ARG A 72 -17.94 1.32 -2.23
N ARG A 73 -17.11 2.06 -2.95
CA ARG A 73 -17.47 2.60 -4.26
C ARG A 73 -17.52 1.53 -5.34
N TYR A 74 -16.56 0.61 -5.33
CA TYR A 74 -16.41 -0.37 -6.40
C TYR A 74 -16.84 -1.78 -6.02
N HIS A 75 -17.27 -1.98 -4.78
CA HIS A 75 -17.77 -3.28 -4.30
C HIS A 75 -16.78 -4.41 -4.48
N VAL A 76 -15.52 -4.14 -4.20
CA VAL A 76 -14.44 -5.12 -4.29
C VAL A 76 -14.13 -5.70 -2.91
N GLN A 77 -13.47 -6.86 -2.90
CA GLN A 77 -13.06 -7.54 -1.68
C GLN A 77 -11.55 -7.52 -1.55
N GLU A 78 -11.08 -7.32 -0.33
CA GLU A 78 -9.65 -7.41 -0.05
C GLU A 78 -9.19 -8.85 -0.23
N VAL A 79 -8.03 -9.01 -0.90
CA VAL A 79 -7.43 -10.33 -1.14
C VAL A 79 -6.37 -10.56 -0.08
N GLU A 80 -6.43 -11.74 0.55
CA GLU A 80 -5.39 -12.11 1.49
C GLU A 80 -4.12 -12.41 0.72
N GLN A 81 -3.04 -11.71 1.05
CA GLN A 81 -1.76 -11.88 0.39
C GLN A 81 -0.96 -12.99 1.06
N ALA A 82 -0.19 -13.72 0.25
CA ALA A 82 0.69 -14.74 0.79
C ALA A 82 1.70 -14.10 1.75
N PRO A 83 1.93 -14.70 2.92
CA PRO A 83 2.94 -14.17 3.83
C PRO A 83 4.33 -14.31 3.21
N ASP A 84 5.24 -13.48 3.71
CA ASP A 84 6.63 -13.54 3.31
C ASP A 84 7.21 -14.92 3.61
N LYS A 85 8.19 -15.34 2.81
CA LYS A 85 8.88 -16.61 3.05
C LYS A 85 9.44 -16.69 4.46
N GLU A 86 9.89 -15.58 5.00
CA GLU A 86 10.44 -15.53 6.34
C GLU A 86 9.40 -15.86 7.40
N THR A 87 8.15 -15.49 7.16
CA THR A 87 7.06 -15.80 8.06
C THR A 87 6.78 -17.31 8.09
N TYR A 88 6.90 -17.98 6.96
CA TYR A 88 6.67 -19.41 6.89
C TYR A 88 7.65 -20.24 7.71
N LYS A 89 8.84 -19.71 7.94
CA LYS A 89 9.87 -20.45 8.66
C LYS A 89 9.51 -20.74 10.12
N TYR A 90 8.53 -20.08 10.64
CA TYR A 90 8.18 -20.16 12.05
C TYR A 90 6.95 -21.01 12.33
N TYR A 91 6.50 -21.74 11.35
CA TYR A 91 5.39 -22.67 11.52
C TYR A 91 5.84 -24.09 11.86
#